data_bbbac8a0778577d90ae7eecf370d6d70
#
_entry.id   bbbac8a0778577d90ae7eecf370d6d70
#
_cell.length_a   1.000
_cell.length_b   1.000
_cell.length_c   1.000
_cell.angle_alpha   90.00
_cell.angle_beta   90.00
_cell.angle_gamma   90.00
#
_symmetry.space_group_name_H-M   'P 1'
#
loop_
_entity.id
_entity.type
_entity.pdbx_description
1 polymer ?
#
loop_
_entity_poly.entity_id
_entity_poly.type
_entity_poly.pdbx_seq_one_letter_code
_entity_poly.pdbx_strand_id
1 'polypeptide(L)'
;MIFGFMLLGIWLVASLRGGITSLDNSENMANFFQNLWITINPFERLTRGFEYFYFGFAALVVIVFGILFGYKKSRTGFVTGFIILLMTTKSAYAVLKHLPGSQYLWMLRFISIALCMILMSFLMWDRLKKPLVLMLCVLLAVDTIPSLSLIVGEHNDISVQERMAARQDSTLISNAQTVTKQRLALMDESILGATGSWLVSDYGNPVDATFGAGREAANTSTNIVNLNKAFAQGGFLYVFDRCLELGDDSVLIKKTFLKQYNNSLEDLEAAANVLGYKRVEQNSDYILYHIETPDSWGVVSSYRAVAIGSGAAAISMQFPAVETVDSANLNDYTYEELAGYKEVFLNGFTYDDKETAEDLVLRLSRAGVKVIIYADGIPQDKRTHSQNFLGVTCSSITFHNGYPDMDTRIGTIYPDMFPQGHTTWNTVYLDGLDTVWGTFYDNGLNLDFYGTVKNDNIIMTGLNLTYFYSLTDDVSVGQLLSNMSGISSEELPDRKIVPLKVEYGNNEITITSNNDNVNTTLAYHDIFSSSSDITHRNNLMYVNKGTTVVKMSYPYLWRGALVSTAGVVLMVVWLIVKRRNNN
;
A
#
# COMPACT_ATOMS: atom_id res chain seq x y z
N MET A 1 -11.92 27.07 -17.33
CA MET A 1 -11.78 25.67 -16.84
C MET A 1 -11.38 24.72 -17.97
N ILE A 2 -12.16 24.55 -19.05
CA ILE A 2 -11.86 23.62 -20.16
C ILE A 2 -10.46 23.85 -20.74
N PHE A 3 -10.07 25.09 -21.04
CA PHE A 3 -8.72 25.40 -21.52
C PHE A 3 -7.61 25.00 -20.54
N GLY A 4 -7.85 25.15 -19.22
CA GLY A 4 -6.89 24.71 -18.21
C GLY A 4 -6.66 23.21 -18.23
N PHE A 5 -7.73 22.41 -18.35
CA PHE A 5 -7.61 20.96 -18.50
C PHE A 5 -6.92 20.57 -19.81
N MET A 6 -7.22 21.26 -20.92
CA MET A 6 -6.55 20.99 -22.19
C MET A 6 -5.07 21.33 -22.12
N LEU A 7 -4.67 22.43 -21.49
CA LEU A 7 -3.26 22.82 -21.33
C LEU A 7 -2.48 21.77 -20.52
N LEU A 8 -3.11 21.13 -19.55
CA LEU A 8 -2.53 20.03 -18.78
C LEU A 8 -2.59 18.67 -19.50
N GLY A 9 -3.13 18.63 -20.73
CA GLY A 9 -3.39 17.39 -21.47
C GLY A 9 -2.16 16.50 -21.62
N ILE A 10 -0.98 17.08 -21.83
CA ILE A 10 0.27 16.33 -21.96
C ILE A 10 0.56 15.47 -20.71
N TRP A 11 0.29 16.01 -19.54
CA TRP A 11 0.46 15.29 -18.28
C TRP A 11 -0.77 14.43 -17.95
N LEU A 12 -1.96 14.99 -18.08
CA LEU A 12 -3.21 14.36 -17.66
C LEU A 12 -3.54 13.10 -18.46
N VAL A 13 -3.35 13.12 -19.79
CA VAL A 13 -3.62 11.96 -20.66
C VAL A 13 -2.60 10.87 -20.40
N ALA A 14 -1.32 11.20 -20.26
CA ALA A 14 -0.27 10.24 -19.93
C ALA A 14 -0.50 9.61 -18.55
N SER A 15 -0.83 10.40 -17.53
CA SER A 15 -1.07 9.92 -16.17
C SER A 15 -2.33 9.05 -16.05
N LEU A 16 -3.46 9.47 -16.66
CA LEU A 16 -4.73 8.75 -16.55
C LEU A 16 -4.80 7.48 -17.40
N ARG A 17 -4.03 7.40 -18.48
CA ARG A 17 -4.02 6.27 -19.42
C ARG A 17 -2.72 5.47 -19.40
N GLY A 18 -1.68 6.01 -18.78
CA GLY A 18 -0.34 5.45 -18.80
C GLY A 18 -0.06 4.41 -17.71
N GLY A 19 -1.02 4.13 -16.84
CA GLY A 19 -0.82 3.16 -15.76
C GLY A 19 0.21 3.58 -14.71
N ILE A 20 0.66 4.84 -14.71
CA ILE A 20 1.71 5.32 -13.79
C ILE A 20 1.25 5.31 -12.33
N THR A 21 -0.05 5.28 -12.09
CA THR A 21 -0.62 5.28 -10.76
C THR A 21 -1.68 4.22 -10.63
N SER A 22 -1.38 3.18 -9.91
CA SER A 22 -2.34 2.15 -9.50
C SER A 22 -3.09 2.54 -8.21
N LEU A 23 -3.04 3.80 -7.78
CA LEU A 23 -3.75 4.24 -6.58
C LEU A 23 -5.26 4.20 -6.81
N ASP A 24 -5.82 3.01 -6.77
CA ASP A 24 -7.25 2.85 -6.57
C ASP A 24 -7.58 3.10 -5.10
N ASN A 25 -7.91 4.35 -4.80
CA ASN A 25 -8.41 4.76 -3.49
C ASN A 25 -9.94 4.67 -3.43
N SER A 26 -10.57 3.88 -4.28
CA SER A 26 -12.03 3.76 -4.34
C SER A 26 -12.63 3.39 -2.98
N GLU A 27 -11.99 2.51 -2.22
CA GLU A 27 -12.42 2.08 -0.89
C GLU A 27 -12.26 3.20 0.16
N ASN A 28 -11.23 4.03 0.04
CA ASN A 28 -10.91 5.09 0.99
C ASN A 28 -11.34 6.48 0.53
N MET A 29 -11.95 6.60 -0.64
CA MET A 29 -12.29 7.88 -1.25
C MET A 29 -13.17 8.76 -0.33
N ALA A 30 -14.06 8.16 0.45
CA ALA A 30 -14.90 8.88 1.41
C ALA A 30 -14.07 9.65 2.48
N ASN A 31 -12.87 9.16 2.80
CA ASN A 31 -11.98 9.77 3.79
C ASN A 31 -11.31 11.06 3.28
N PHE A 32 -11.33 11.30 1.96
CA PHE A 32 -10.84 12.54 1.36
C PHE A 32 -11.90 13.66 1.32
N PHE A 33 -13.03 13.43 1.98
CA PHE A 33 -14.11 14.40 2.13
C PHE A 33 -14.45 14.59 3.61
N GLN A 34 -14.72 15.82 4.00
CA GLN A 34 -14.88 16.18 5.39
C GLN A 34 -16.22 16.86 5.63
N ASN A 35 -16.77 16.72 6.85
CA ASN A 35 -17.95 17.48 7.24
C ASN A 35 -17.63 18.98 7.29
N LEU A 36 -18.48 19.81 6.69
CA LEU A 36 -18.28 21.26 6.67
C LEU A 36 -18.12 21.83 8.08
N TRP A 37 -18.88 21.33 9.06
CA TRP A 37 -18.80 21.77 10.45
C TRP A 37 -17.40 21.56 11.04
N ILE A 38 -16.80 20.41 10.81
CA ILE A 38 -15.43 20.11 11.28
C ILE A 38 -14.41 21.06 10.63
N THR A 39 -14.63 21.43 9.37
CA THR A 39 -13.70 22.28 8.61
C THR A 39 -13.71 23.75 9.09
N ILE A 40 -14.80 24.23 9.67
CA ILE A 40 -14.96 25.62 10.11
C ILE A 40 -14.93 25.83 11.63
N ASN A 41 -15.10 24.78 12.42
CA ASN A 41 -15.20 24.90 13.87
C ASN A 41 -13.79 24.87 14.53
N PRO A 42 -13.35 25.96 15.18
CA PRO A 42 -12.05 26.03 15.83
C PRO A 42 -11.89 25.04 17.01
N PHE A 43 -12.98 24.67 17.68
CA PHE A 43 -12.93 23.70 18.79
C PHE A 43 -12.69 22.29 18.27
N GLU A 44 -13.29 21.90 17.14
CA GLU A 44 -13.01 20.63 16.49
C GLU A 44 -11.53 20.57 16.03
N ARG A 45 -10.96 21.69 15.56
CA ARG A 45 -9.55 21.76 15.22
C ARG A 45 -8.65 21.46 16.42
N LEU A 46 -8.94 22.02 17.58
CA LEU A 46 -8.16 21.82 18.79
C LEU A 46 -8.28 20.40 19.35
N THR A 47 -9.45 19.77 19.24
CA THR A 47 -9.69 18.42 19.78
C THR A 47 -9.19 17.29 18.87
N ARG A 48 -9.21 17.50 17.55
CA ARG A 48 -8.87 16.48 16.56
C ARG A 48 -7.49 16.64 15.92
N GLY A 49 -6.76 17.70 16.28
CA GLY A 49 -5.40 17.94 15.82
C GLY A 49 -5.28 18.10 14.30
N PHE A 50 -4.20 17.56 13.73
CA PHE A 50 -3.88 17.64 12.29
C PHE A 50 -4.58 16.58 11.42
N GLU A 51 -5.37 15.68 11.98
CA GLU A 51 -6.10 14.67 11.23
C GLU A 51 -7.12 15.27 10.25
N TYR A 52 -7.53 16.55 10.49
CA TYR A 52 -8.55 17.22 9.71
C TYR A 52 -8.05 18.55 9.15
N PHE A 53 -8.46 18.85 7.92
CA PHE A 53 -8.21 20.15 7.31
C PHE A 53 -9.16 21.20 7.89
N TYR A 54 -8.61 22.35 8.24
CA TYR A 54 -9.32 23.47 8.83
C TYR A 54 -9.12 24.73 7.98
N PHE A 55 -10.17 25.43 7.62
CA PHE A 55 -10.09 26.72 6.95
C PHE A 55 -10.72 27.88 7.73
N GLY A 56 -11.46 27.58 8.77
CA GLY A 56 -11.92 28.53 9.76
C GLY A 56 -13.27 29.18 9.52
N PHE A 57 -13.88 29.63 10.63
CA PHE A 57 -15.14 30.36 10.61
C PHE A 57 -15.00 31.74 10.00
N ALA A 58 -13.89 32.45 10.23
CA ALA A 58 -13.63 33.77 9.68
C ALA A 58 -13.56 33.76 8.15
N ALA A 59 -12.94 32.72 7.58
CA ALA A 59 -12.91 32.56 6.12
C ALA A 59 -14.33 32.45 5.55
N LEU A 60 -15.22 31.71 6.21
CA LEU A 60 -16.63 31.60 5.80
C LEU A 60 -17.33 32.97 5.87
N VAL A 61 -17.12 33.73 6.95
CA VAL A 61 -17.66 35.08 7.09
C VAL A 61 -17.18 35.99 5.95
N VAL A 62 -15.87 35.99 5.66
CA VAL A 62 -15.27 36.76 4.55
C VAL A 62 -15.87 36.35 3.21
N ILE A 63 -16.09 35.07 2.98
CA ILE A 63 -16.75 34.55 1.77
C ILE A 63 -18.16 35.10 1.63
N VAL A 64 -18.99 34.97 2.66
CA VAL A 64 -20.37 35.41 2.65
C VAL A 64 -20.45 36.93 2.38
N PHE A 65 -19.68 37.73 3.11
CA PHE A 65 -19.60 39.17 2.89
C PHE A 65 -19.08 39.50 1.48
N GLY A 66 -18.07 38.78 0.99
CA GLY A 66 -17.50 38.96 -0.34
C GLY A 66 -18.49 38.62 -1.47
N ILE A 67 -19.32 37.61 -1.29
CA ILE A 67 -20.36 37.23 -2.26
C ILE A 67 -21.49 38.27 -2.26
N LEU A 68 -21.92 38.73 -1.09
CA LEU A 68 -23.04 39.66 -0.96
C LEU A 68 -22.66 41.09 -1.37
N PHE A 69 -21.52 41.59 -0.91
CA PHE A 69 -21.14 43.00 -1.01
C PHE A 69 -19.91 43.25 -1.90
N GLY A 70 -19.25 42.16 -2.39
CA GLY A 70 -18.06 42.27 -3.20
C GLY A 70 -18.30 42.87 -4.58
N TYR A 71 -17.28 43.55 -5.10
CA TYR A 71 -17.28 44.07 -6.46
C TYR A 71 -17.17 42.93 -7.49
N LYS A 72 -17.67 43.13 -8.71
CA LYS A 72 -17.81 42.07 -9.73
C LYS A 72 -16.54 41.20 -9.92
N LYS A 73 -15.32 41.82 -9.90
CA LYS A 73 -14.05 41.08 -10.05
C LYS A 73 -13.71 40.24 -8.81
N SER A 74 -13.82 40.80 -7.61
CA SER A 74 -13.54 40.08 -6.35
C SER A 74 -14.62 39.02 -6.05
N ARG A 75 -15.88 39.31 -6.36
CA ARG A 75 -17.01 38.41 -6.15
C ARG A 75 -16.82 37.07 -6.87
N THR A 76 -16.28 37.07 -8.10
CA THR A 76 -16.02 35.84 -8.85
C THR A 76 -15.07 34.90 -8.10
N GLY A 77 -14.00 35.43 -7.52
CA GLY A 77 -13.06 34.60 -6.76
C GLY A 77 -13.64 34.06 -5.45
N PHE A 78 -14.45 34.85 -4.74
CA PHE A 78 -15.19 34.37 -3.56
C PHE A 78 -16.14 33.22 -3.91
N VAL A 79 -16.93 33.36 -4.99
CA VAL A 79 -17.82 32.31 -5.46
C VAL A 79 -17.05 31.06 -5.86
N THR A 80 -15.94 31.20 -6.60
CA THR A 80 -15.14 30.04 -7.02
C THR A 80 -14.48 29.35 -5.83
N GLY A 81 -13.89 30.12 -4.90
CA GLY A 81 -13.31 29.56 -3.68
C GLY A 81 -14.35 28.83 -2.84
N PHE A 82 -15.56 29.40 -2.70
CA PHE A 82 -16.65 28.76 -1.98
C PHE A 82 -17.13 27.46 -2.65
N ILE A 83 -17.23 27.42 -3.98
CA ILE A 83 -17.58 26.19 -4.71
C ILE A 83 -16.52 25.11 -4.46
N ILE A 84 -15.23 25.45 -4.53
CA ILE A 84 -14.16 24.49 -4.26
C ILE A 84 -14.27 23.97 -2.82
N LEU A 85 -14.52 24.82 -1.82
CA LEU A 85 -14.73 24.38 -0.45
C LEU A 85 -15.93 23.45 -0.30
N LEU A 86 -17.04 23.75 -0.96
CA LEU A 86 -18.21 22.87 -0.95
C LEU A 86 -17.91 21.51 -1.58
N MET A 87 -17.07 21.47 -2.62
CA MET A 87 -16.64 20.21 -3.26
C MET A 87 -15.79 19.34 -2.33
N THR A 88 -15.21 19.87 -1.26
CA THR A 88 -14.46 19.08 -0.27
C THR A 88 -15.35 18.41 0.78
N THR A 89 -16.65 18.67 0.76
CA THR A 89 -17.58 18.19 1.78
C THR A 89 -18.09 16.76 1.50
N LYS A 90 -18.45 16.03 2.55
CA LYS A 90 -19.10 14.70 2.44
C LYS A 90 -20.39 14.75 1.60
N SER A 91 -21.12 15.88 1.59
CA SER A 91 -22.30 16.04 0.74
C SER A 91 -21.93 16.07 -0.75
N ALA A 92 -20.80 16.68 -1.10
CA ALA A 92 -20.33 16.70 -2.49
C ALA A 92 -19.82 15.33 -2.94
N TYR A 93 -19.28 14.52 -2.03
CA TYR A 93 -18.84 13.15 -2.32
C TYR A 93 -19.95 12.31 -2.99
N ALA A 94 -21.19 12.43 -2.52
CA ALA A 94 -22.32 11.70 -3.08
C ALA A 94 -22.50 11.91 -4.61
N VAL A 95 -22.08 13.08 -5.11
CA VAL A 95 -22.12 13.42 -6.54
C VAL A 95 -20.77 13.12 -7.22
N LEU A 96 -19.67 13.53 -6.59
CA LEU A 96 -18.35 13.45 -7.19
C LEU A 96 -17.86 12.01 -7.40
N LYS A 97 -18.25 11.08 -6.53
CA LYS A 97 -17.88 9.65 -6.66
C LYS A 97 -18.32 9.01 -7.98
N HIS A 98 -19.31 9.59 -8.67
CA HIS A 98 -19.80 9.08 -9.95
C HIS A 98 -19.07 9.68 -11.16
N LEU A 99 -18.16 10.63 -10.95
CA LEU A 99 -17.39 11.22 -12.04
C LEU A 99 -16.19 10.33 -12.40
N PRO A 100 -15.92 10.11 -13.69
CA PRO A 100 -14.74 9.35 -14.12
C PRO A 100 -13.47 10.04 -13.63
N GLY A 101 -12.57 9.26 -13.03
CA GLY A 101 -11.31 9.76 -12.46
C GLY A 101 -11.45 10.38 -11.06
N SER A 102 -12.62 10.30 -10.44
CA SER A 102 -12.84 10.82 -9.09
C SER A 102 -11.97 10.12 -8.03
N GLN A 103 -11.64 8.85 -8.22
CA GLN A 103 -10.74 8.08 -7.35
C GLN A 103 -9.34 8.72 -7.20
N TYR A 104 -8.94 9.58 -8.14
CA TYR A 104 -7.65 10.30 -8.09
C TYR A 104 -7.77 11.70 -7.48
N LEU A 105 -8.98 12.14 -7.10
CA LEU A 105 -9.23 13.48 -6.58
C LEU A 105 -9.14 13.52 -5.05
N TRP A 106 -8.02 13.95 -4.53
CA TRP A 106 -7.85 14.23 -3.10
C TRP A 106 -8.44 15.61 -2.77
N MET A 107 -9.77 15.66 -2.69
CA MET A 107 -10.50 16.93 -2.61
C MET A 107 -10.08 17.83 -1.44
N LEU A 108 -9.72 17.26 -0.28
CA LEU A 108 -9.28 18.05 0.87
C LEU A 108 -8.02 18.87 0.59
N ARG A 109 -7.14 18.43 -0.30
CA ARG A 109 -5.95 19.20 -0.72
C ARG A 109 -6.30 20.49 -1.48
N PHE A 110 -7.50 20.61 -2.04
CA PHE A 110 -7.96 21.82 -2.73
C PHE A 110 -8.39 22.95 -1.78
N ILE A 111 -8.48 22.71 -0.48
CA ILE A 111 -8.78 23.73 0.53
C ILE A 111 -7.76 24.88 0.46
N SER A 112 -6.47 24.58 0.33
CA SER A 112 -5.41 25.59 0.20
C SER A 112 -5.60 26.48 -1.05
N ILE A 113 -5.99 25.88 -2.17
CA ILE A 113 -6.30 26.62 -3.41
C ILE A 113 -7.51 27.53 -3.20
N ALA A 114 -8.57 27.02 -2.58
CA ALA A 114 -9.76 27.78 -2.27
C ALA A 114 -9.44 28.99 -1.36
N LEU A 115 -8.64 28.76 -0.31
CA LEU A 115 -8.18 29.84 0.58
C LEU A 115 -7.35 30.89 -0.14
N CYS A 116 -6.42 30.50 -1.01
CA CYS A 116 -5.67 31.44 -1.84
C CYS A 116 -6.60 32.29 -2.71
N MET A 117 -7.59 31.70 -3.35
CA MET A 117 -8.56 32.42 -4.18
C MET A 117 -9.40 33.41 -3.36
N ILE A 118 -9.81 33.02 -2.15
CA ILE A 118 -10.57 33.88 -1.22
C ILE A 118 -9.70 35.05 -0.75
N LEU A 119 -8.47 34.79 -0.33
CA LEU A 119 -7.55 35.84 0.12
C LEU A 119 -7.22 36.82 -1.00
N MET A 120 -6.93 36.33 -2.22
CA MET A 120 -6.69 37.20 -3.38
C MET A 120 -7.92 38.04 -3.71
N SER A 121 -9.12 37.46 -3.60
CA SER A 121 -10.37 38.19 -3.82
C SER A 121 -10.64 39.24 -2.76
N PHE A 122 -10.27 38.96 -1.51
CA PHE A 122 -10.34 39.90 -0.41
C PHE A 122 -9.37 41.08 -0.63
N LEU A 123 -8.13 40.83 -1.06
CA LEU A 123 -7.14 41.86 -1.39
C LEU A 123 -7.56 42.74 -2.58
N MET A 124 -8.33 42.16 -3.53
CA MET A 124 -8.86 42.89 -4.70
C MET A 124 -10.14 43.67 -4.40
N TRP A 125 -10.58 43.72 -3.15
CA TRP A 125 -11.85 44.34 -2.77
C TRP A 125 -11.63 45.85 -2.41
N ASP A 126 -11.48 46.71 -3.42
CA ASP A 126 -11.08 48.11 -3.31
C ASP A 126 -12.08 49.03 -2.56
N ARG A 127 -13.34 48.62 -2.40
CA ARG A 127 -14.41 49.47 -1.86
C ARG A 127 -14.75 49.19 -0.39
N LEU A 128 -13.98 48.37 0.30
CA LEU A 128 -14.19 48.13 1.72
C LEU A 128 -13.77 49.35 2.54
N LYS A 129 -14.63 49.76 3.49
CA LYS A 129 -14.27 50.78 4.47
C LYS A 129 -13.13 50.25 5.36
N LYS A 130 -12.11 51.11 5.61
CA LYS A 130 -10.93 50.76 6.40
C LYS A 130 -11.23 50.02 7.73
N PRO A 131 -12.21 50.50 8.56
CA PRO A 131 -12.51 49.78 9.81
C PRO A 131 -13.06 48.36 9.59
N LEU A 132 -13.80 48.13 8.49
CA LEU A 132 -14.31 46.78 8.15
C LEU A 132 -13.17 45.87 7.68
N VAL A 133 -12.23 46.39 6.90
CA VAL A 133 -11.02 45.66 6.50
C VAL A 133 -10.24 45.25 7.75
N LEU A 134 -10.00 46.18 8.67
CA LEU A 134 -9.29 45.90 9.91
C LEU A 134 -10.01 44.80 10.74
N MET A 135 -11.34 44.93 10.89
CA MET A 135 -12.15 43.93 11.60
C MET A 135 -12.03 42.54 10.96
N LEU A 136 -12.14 42.43 9.64
CA LEU A 136 -12.01 41.13 8.94
C LEU A 136 -10.59 40.55 9.04
N CYS A 137 -9.55 41.41 8.96
CA CYS A 137 -8.15 41.00 9.17
C CYS A 137 -7.94 40.45 10.58
N VAL A 138 -8.45 41.16 11.61
CA VAL A 138 -8.37 40.68 13.01
C VAL A 138 -9.09 39.36 13.17
N LEU A 139 -10.26 39.21 12.57
CA LEU A 139 -11.06 37.98 12.63
C LEU A 139 -10.32 36.81 11.96
N LEU A 140 -9.70 37.03 10.81
CA LEU A 140 -8.85 36.03 10.14
C LEU A 140 -7.62 35.67 10.99
N ALA A 141 -6.96 36.67 11.60
CA ALA A 141 -5.80 36.45 12.48
C ALA A 141 -6.18 35.60 13.71
N VAL A 142 -7.30 35.93 14.36
CA VAL A 142 -7.80 35.16 15.50
C VAL A 142 -8.14 33.72 15.11
N ASP A 143 -8.70 33.52 13.93
CA ASP A 143 -9.09 32.21 13.40
C ASP A 143 -7.88 31.30 13.07
N THR A 144 -6.67 31.85 12.94
CA THR A 144 -5.43 31.08 12.78
C THR A 144 -4.88 30.52 14.11
N ILE A 145 -5.32 31.07 15.28
CA ILE A 145 -4.80 30.68 16.59
C ILE A 145 -4.90 29.18 16.86
N PRO A 146 -6.04 28.48 16.59
CA PRO A 146 -6.12 27.05 16.84
C PRO A 146 -5.07 26.23 16.07
N SER A 147 -4.83 26.56 14.80
CA SER A 147 -3.80 25.90 14.01
C SER A 147 -2.40 26.26 14.48
N LEU A 148 -2.16 27.52 14.85
CA LEU A 148 -0.87 27.97 15.38
C LEU A 148 -0.53 27.31 16.71
N SER A 149 -1.50 27.19 17.62
CA SER A 149 -1.30 26.51 18.91
C SER A 149 -0.94 25.03 18.74
N LEU A 150 -1.57 24.34 17.78
CA LEU A 150 -1.21 22.96 17.45
C LEU A 150 0.19 22.85 16.86
N ILE A 151 0.55 23.74 15.93
CA ILE A 151 1.91 23.76 15.34
C ILE A 151 2.96 23.99 16.44
N VAL A 152 2.72 24.93 17.35
CA VAL A 152 3.65 25.21 18.45
C VAL A 152 3.70 24.02 19.42
N GLY A 153 2.57 23.39 19.72
CA GLY A 153 2.50 22.20 20.61
C GLY A 153 3.28 21.01 20.04
N GLU A 154 3.05 20.70 18.78
CA GLU A 154 3.70 19.56 18.09
C GLU A 154 5.21 19.77 17.87
N HIS A 155 5.68 21.03 17.78
CA HIS A 155 7.09 21.32 17.48
C HIS A 155 7.94 21.61 18.72
N ASN A 156 7.35 21.54 19.92
CA ASN A 156 8.09 21.81 21.15
C ASN A 156 9.03 20.67 21.58
N ASP A 157 8.87 19.47 21.03
CA ASP A 157 9.60 18.30 21.54
C ASP A 157 11.05 18.24 21.06
N ILE A 158 11.34 18.58 19.80
CA ILE A 158 12.73 18.63 19.29
C ILE A 158 12.85 19.64 18.15
N SER A 159 13.74 20.62 18.27
CA SER A 159 14.02 21.56 17.19
C SER A 159 14.66 20.88 15.97
N VAL A 160 14.50 21.45 14.78
CA VAL A 160 15.18 20.94 13.56
C VAL A 160 16.69 20.89 13.77
N GLN A 161 17.25 21.87 14.49
CA GLN A 161 18.69 21.93 14.80
C GLN A 161 19.14 20.78 15.70
N GLU A 162 18.36 20.44 16.73
CA GLU A 162 18.65 19.30 17.60
C GLU A 162 18.56 17.97 16.85
N ARG A 163 17.60 17.82 15.93
CA ARG A 163 17.51 16.65 15.06
C ARG A 163 18.69 16.54 14.11
N MET A 164 19.14 17.66 13.55
CA MET A 164 20.32 17.69 12.69
C MET A 164 21.60 17.41 13.47
N ALA A 165 21.73 17.94 14.69
CA ALA A 165 22.87 17.63 15.58
C ALA A 165 22.90 16.15 15.96
N ALA A 166 21.75 15.58 16.37
CA ALA A 166 21.65 14.17 16.69
C ALA A 166 22.07 13.26 15.49
N ARG A 167 21.77 13.70 14.26
CA ARG A 167 22.21 13.02 13.04
C ARG A 167 23.73 13.13 12.84
N GLN A 168 24.30 14.33 12.99
CA GLN A 168 25.73 14.59 12.77
C GLN A 168 26.60 13.88 13.80
N ASP A 169 26.14 13.78 15.04
CA ASP A 169 26.87 13.16 16.15
C ASP A 169 26.68 11.65 16.23
N SER A 170 25.87 11.03 15.35
CA SER A 170 25.59 9.61 15.39
C SER A 170 26.58 8.81 14.55
N THR A 171 27.49 8.11 15.22
CA THR A 171 28.41 7.13 14.58
C THR A 171 27.63 6.04 13.84
N LEU A 172 26.52 5.59 14.39
CA LEU A 172 25.66 4.57 13.80
C LEU A 172 25.10 4.99 12.43
N ILE A 173 24.64 6.24 12.30
CA ILE A 173 24.14 6.76 11.01
C ILE A 173 25.29 6.88 10.00
N SER A 174 26.44 7.37 10.43
CA SER A 174 27.66 7.43 9.59
C SER A 174 28.11 6.02 9.15
N ASN A 175 28.05 5.04 10.05
CA ASN A 175 28.35 3.65 9.71
C ASN A 175 27.32 3.07 8.74
N ALA A 176 26.02 3.33 8.93
CA ALA A 176 24.98 2.92 7.97
C ALA A 176 25.26 3.47 6.57
N GLN A 177 25.62 4.76 6.46
CA GLN A 177 26.00 5.39 5.20
C GLN A 177 27.29 4.79 4.57
N THR A 178 28.18 4.25 5.39
CA THR A 178 29.46 3.70 4.93
C THR A 178 29.34 2.24 4.50
N VAL A 179 28.58 1.42 5.25
CA VAL A 179 28.49 -0.03 4.98
C VAL A 179 27.46 -0.35 3.90
N THR A 180 26.42 0.47 3.74
CA THR A 180 25.38 0.25 2.74
C THR A 180 25.93 0.49 1.34
N LYS A 181 25.88 -0.52 0.50
CA LYS A 181 26.36 -0.47 -0.88
C LYS A 181 25.23 -0.28 -1.88
N GLN A 182 24.13 -1.01 -1.70
CA GLN A 182 23.01 -0.96 -2.64
C GLN A 182 21.81 -0.26 -2.05
N ARG A 183 21.28 -0.72 -0.90
CA ARG A 183 20.08 -0.14 -0.31
C ARG A 183 19.96 -0.43 1.17
N LEU A 184 19.34 0.50 1.89
CA LEU A 184 19.07 0.40 3.31
C LEU A 184 17.58 0.33 3.57
N ALA A 185 17.11 -0.73 4.25
CA ALA A 185 15.75 -0.81 4.76
C ALA A 185 15.62 -0.05 6.09
N LEU A 186 14.53 0.71 6.22
CA LEU A 186 14.19 1.46 7.42
C LEU A 186 12.97 0.85 8.10
N MET A 187 13.16 0.32 9.33
CA MET A 187 12.10 -0.21 10.17
C MET A 187 11.84 0.76 11.33
N ASP A 188 10.83 1.62 11.14
CA ASP A 188 10.40 2.61 12.13
C ASP A 188 8.87 2.64 12.26
N GLU A 189 8.36 3.44 13.20
CA GLU A 189 6.92 3.55 13.46
C GLU A 189 6.14 4.23 12.34
N SER A 190 6.80 4.80 11.35
CA SER A 190 6.15 5.53 10.26
C SER A 190 5.44 4.63 9.26
N ILE A 191 5.56 3.31 9.39
CA ILE A 191 5.04 2.27 8.47
C ILE A 191 5.65 2.37 7.05
N LEU A 192 6.10 3.53 6.65
CA LEU A 192 6.59 3.83 5.31
C LEU A 192 8.08 4.22 5.29
N GLY A 193 8.76 4.23 6.43
CA GLY A 193 10.13 4.72 6.56
C GLY A 193 10.29 6.22 6.31
N ALA A 194 9.16 6.97 6.19
CA ALA A 194 9.18 8.38 5.80
C ALA A 194 9.90 9.27 6.79
N THR A 195 9.79 8.97 8.08
CA THR A 195 10.41 9.76 9.15
C THR A 195 11.91 9.47 9.29
N GLY A 196 12.33 8.26 9.00
CA GLY A 196 13.72 7.83 9.14
C GLY A 196 14.58 8.07 7.89
N SER A 197 14.01 8.12 6.70
CA SER A 197 14.78 8.22 5.45
C SER A 197 15.69 9.45 5.37
N TRP A 198 15.28 10.58 5.94
CA TRP A 198 16.11 11.78 5.99
C TRP A 198 17.35 11.63 6.88
N LEU A 199 17.35 10.70 7.85
CA LEU A 199 18.51 10.45 8.73
C LEU A 199 19.71 9.94 7.94
N VAL A 200 19.47 9.11 6.95
CA VAL A 200 20.52 8.48 6.12
C VAL A 200 20.78 9.22 4.81
N SER A 201 19.91 10.20 4.43
CA SER A 201 20.14 11.02 3.25
C SER A 201 21.18 12.09 3.52
N ASP A 202 22.19 12.21 2.67
CA ASP A 202 23.18 13.29 2.71
C ASP A 202 23.56 13.70 1.28
N TYR A 203 23.82 14.99 1.08
CA TYR A 203 24.29 15.50 -0.21
C TYR A 203 25.70 14.99 -0.57
N GLY A 204 26.52 14.70 0.45
CA GLY A 204 27.88 14.25 0.25
C GLY A 204 28.03 12.74 0.08
N ASN A 205 27.14 11.96 0.65
CA ASN A 205 27.14 10.49 0.59
C ASN A 205 25.69 9.95 0.63
N PRO A 206 24.96 10.06 -0.47
CA PRO A 206 23.58 9.60 -0.53
C PRO A 206 23.53 8.08 -0.39
N VAL A 207 22.61 7.58 0.43
CA VAL A 207 22.30 6.16 0.56
C VAL A 207 20.88 5.95 0.01
N ASP A 208 20.73 5.00 -0.89
CA ASP A 208 19.44 4.57 -1.36
C ASP A 208 18.71 3.83 -0.24
N ALA A 209 17.50 4.25 0.06
CA ALA A 209 16.68 3.63 1.09
C ALA A 209 15.46 2.94 0.47
N THR A 210 15.12 1.77 1.00
CA THR A 210 13.84 1.13 0.72
C THR A 210 12.76 1.94 1.43
N PHE A 211 12.07 2.73 0.65
CA PHE A 211 11.05 3.66 1.09
C PHE A 211 9.83 3.54 0.17
N GLY A 212 8.67 3.55 0.74
CA GLY A 212 7.45 3.55 -0.05
C GLY A 212 6.33 4.26 0.68
N ALA A 213 5.99 5.47 0.22
CA ALA A 213 4.70 6.00 0.52
C ALA A 213 3.67 5.15 -0.23
N GLY A 214 3.10 4.14 0.41
CA GLY A 214 2.13 3.19 -0.18
C GLY A 214 0.90 3.84 -0.82
N ARG A 215 0.80 5.15 -0.77
CA ARG A 215 -0.25 5.96 -1.38
C ARG A 215 0.26 6.85 -2.52
N GLU A 216 1.52 6.75 -2.89
CA GLU A 216 2.16 7.61 -3.89
C GLU A 216 2.61 6.85 -5.14
N ALA A 217 1.97 5.72 -5.42
CA ALA A 217 2.09 4.98 -6.68
C ALA A 217 3.43 4.25 -6.96
N ALA A 218 4.24 4.00 -5.95
CA ALA A 218 5.31 3.03 -6.11
C ALA A 218 4.74 1.61 -6.12
N ASN A 219 4.95 0.85 -7.17
CA ASN A 219 4.45 -0.53 -7.27
C ASN A 219 4.94 -1.41 -6.11
N THR A 220 6.16 -1.17 -5.62
CA THR A 220 6.76 -1.87 -4.47
C THR A 220 6.26 -1.39 -3.10
N SER A 221 5.38 -0.42 -3.03
CA SER A 221 4.88 0.09 -1.73
C SER A 221 4.15 -0.97 -0.91
N THR A 222 3.46 -1.89 -1.57
CA THR A 222 2.80 -3.03 -0.90
C THR A 222 3.82 -3.95 -0.23
N ASN A 223 4.95 -4.21 -0.89
CA ASN A 223 6.05 -5.01 -0.36
C ASN A 223 6.59 -4.39 0.94
N ILE A 224 6.80 -3.07 0.95
CA ILE A 224 7.31 -2.32 2.10
C ILE A 224 6.28 -2.30 3.25
N VAL A 225 5.00 -2.11 2.95
CA VAL A 225 3.92 -2.21 3.96
C VAL A 225 3.89 -3.61 4.57
N ASN A 226 4.11 -4.65 3.78
CA ASN A 226 4.17 -6.03 4.27
C ASN A 226 5.39 -6.29 5.18
N LEU A 227 6.55 -5.68 4.91
CA LEU A 227 7.70 -5.72 5.83
C LEU A 227 7.33 -5.17 7.21
N ASN A 228 6.70 -3.99 7.25
CA ASN A 228 6.28 -3.36 8.50
C ASN A 228 5.22 -4.18 9.25
N LYS A 229 4.27 -4.79 8.53
CA LYS A 229 3.27 -5.68 9.12
C LYS A 229 3.90 -6.93 9.73
N ALA A 230 4.78 -7.59 8.97
CA ALA A 230 5.50 -8.77 9.44
C ALA A 230 6.39 -8.44 10.65
N PHE A 231 7.06 -7.29 10.61
CA PHE A 231 7.87 -6.81 11.74
C PHE A 231 7.00 -6.62 13.00
N ALA A 232 5.84 -5.99 12.86
CA ALA A 232 4.89 -5.80 13.96
C ALA A 232 4.41 -7.13 14.58
N GLN A 233 4.28 -8.17 13.77
CA GLN A 233 3.86 -9.52 14.16
C GLN A 233 5.03 -10.42 14.64
N GLY A 234 6.27 -9.91 14.71
CA GLY A 234 7.43 -10.73 15.08
C GLY A 234 7.95 -11.66 13.98
N GLY A 235 7.44 -11.54 12.75
CA GLY A 235 7.83 -12.34 11.59
C GLY A 235 9.20 -11.94 11.01
N PHE A 236 10.25 -11.96 11.81
CA PHE A 236 11.56 -11.43 11.45
C PHE A 236 12.26 -12.21 10.35
N LEU A 237 12.04 -13.51 10.24
CA LEU A 237 12.57 -14.31 9.12
C LEU A 237 12.04 -13.80 7.79
N TYR A 238 10.72 -13.54 7.70
CA TYR A 238 10.13 -12.91 6.54
C TYR A 238 10.72 -11.53 6.26
N VAL A 239 10.90 -10.69 7.29
CA VAL A 239 11.44 -9.33 7.13
C VAL A 239 12.82 -9.36 6.50
N PHE A 240 13.78 -10.09 7.07
CA PHE A 240 15.14 -10.15 6.54
C PHE A 240 15.21 -10.85 5.17
N ASP A 241 14.41 -11.89 4.95
CA ASP A 241 14.33 -12.56 3.65
C ASP A 241 13.81 -11.62 2.56
N ARG A 242 12.76 -10.86 2.84
CA ARG A 242 12.21 -9.90 1.87
C ARG A 242 13.07 -8.65 1.71
N CYS A 243 13.86 -8.26 2.72
CA CYS A 243 14.90 -7.25 2.56
C CYS A 243 15.93 -7.68 1.49
N LEU A 244 16.37 -8.96 1.49
CA LEU A 244 17.21 -9.47 0.40
C LEU A 244 16.50 -9.40 -0.97
N GLU A 245 15.22 -9.76 -1.03
CA GLU A 245 14.44 -9.69 -2.27
C GLU A 245 14.32 -8.27 -2.81
N LEU A 246 14.23 -7.27 -1.92
CA LEU A 246 14.15 -5.85 -2.25
C LEU A 246 15.53 -5.20 -2.48
N GLY A 247 16.62 -5.93 -2.25
CA GLY A 247 17.98 -5.43 -2.48
C GLY A 247 18.57 -4.66 -1.32
N ASP A 248 18.08 -4.88 -0.12
CA ASP A 248 18.60 -4.24 1.09
C ASP A 248 19.78 -5.03 1.63
N ASP A 249 20.98 -4.47 1.56
CA ASP A 249 22.17 -5.02 2.21
C ASP A 249 22.35 -4.50 3.64
N SER A 250 21.60 -3.48 4.01
CA SER A 250 21.55 -2.94 5.36
C SER A 250 20.12 -2.78 5.86
N VAL A 251 19.91 -3.00 7.16
CA VAL A 251 18.61 -2.83 7.82
C VAL A 251 18.80 -1.99 9.09
N LEU A 252 18.17 -0.84 9.14
CA LEU A 252 18.18 0.08 10.27
C LEU A 252 16.84 0.00 11.01
N ILE A 253 16.90 -0.46 12.25
CA ILE A 253 15.72 -0.72 13.07
C ILE A 253 15.64 0.27 14.23
N LYS A 254 14.52 0.97 14.37
CA LYS A 254 14.26 1.82 15.52
C LYS A 254 13.79 1.00 16.72
N LYS A 255 14.45 1.12 17.85
CA LYS A 255 14.15 0.32 19.04
C LYS A 255 12.77 0.57 19.64
N THR A 256 12.22 1.78 19.47
CA THR A 256 10.85 2.08 19.90
C THR A 256 9.83 1.27 19.12
N PHE A 257 10.09 1.04 17.82
CA PHE A 257 9.23 0.21 16.97
C PHE A 257 9.20 -1.26 17.44
N LEU A 258 10.38 -1.82 17.82
CA LEU A 258 10.46 -3.14 18.43
C LEU A 258 9.66 -3.23 19.74
N LYS A 259 9.83 -2.22 20.61
CA LYS A 259 9.14 -2.17 21.92
C LYS A 259 7.64 -1.96 21.79
N GLN A 260 7.17 -1.20 20.82
CA GLN A 260 5.76 -0.91 20.58
C GLN A 260 4.93 -2.19 20.43
N TYR A 261 5.50 -3.20 19.79
CA TYR A 261 4.85 -4.50 19.56
C TYR A 261 5.28 -5.58 20.54
N ASN A 262 6.02 -5.21 21.59
CA ASN A 262 6.56 -6.14 22.59
C ASN A 262 7.39 -7.28 21.98
N ASN A 263 8.08 -7.01 20.89
CA ASN A 263 8.88 -7.97 20.14
C ASN A 263 10.26 -8.21 20.81
N SER A 264 10.75 -9.43 20.72
CA SER A 264 12.03 -9.86 21.30
C SER A 264 13.21 -9.42 20.43
N LEU A 265 14.22 -8.83 21.07
CA LEU A 265 15.50 -8.54 20.41
C LEU A 265 16.26 -9.82 20.09
N GLU A 266 16.14 -10.86 20.92
CA GLU A 266 16.81 -12.16 20.73
C GLU A 266 16.29 -12.86 19.46
N ASP A 267 14.97 -12.87 19.25
CA ASP A 267 14.34 -13.46 18.06
C ASP A 267 14.72 -12.68 16.79
N LEU A 268 14.79 -11.36 16.89
CA LEU A 268 15.26 -10.50 15.80
C LEU A 268 16.71 -10.83 15.42
N GLU A 269 17.60 -10.96 16.40
CA GLU A 269 19.01 -11.31 16.16
C GLU A 269 19.18 -12.73 15.60
N ALA A 270 18.38 -13.67 16.09
CA ALA A 270 18.36 -15.03 15.57
C ALA A 270 17.97 -15.06 14.09
N ALA A 271 16.89 -14.39 13.73
CA ALA A 271 16.42 -14.28 12.35
C ALA A 271 17.43 -13.58 11.43
N ALA A 272 18.02 -12.46 11.88
CA ALA A 272 19.05 -11.76 11.13
C ALA A 272 20.25 -12.69 10.82
N ASN A 273 20.72 -13.43 11.82
CA ASN A 273 21.86 -14.35 11.66
C ASN A 273 21.55 -15.51 10.70
N VAL A 274 20.33 -16.05 10.70
CA VAL A 274 19.92 -17.11 9.76
C VAL A 274 20.04 -16.64 8.32
N LEU A 275 19.68 -15.37 8.03
CA LEU A 275 19.76 -14.76 6.70
C LEU A 275 21.16 -14.16 6.38
N GLY A 276 22.13 -14.28 7.30
CA GLY A 276 23.48 -13.78 7.11
C GLY A 276 23.70 -12.31 7.45
N TYR A 277 22.68 -11.61 7.92
CA TYR A 277 22.85 -10.25 8.45
C TYR A 277 23.54 -10.26 9.80
N LYS A 278 24.52 -9.41 9.97
CA LYS A 278 25.26 -9.25 11.22
C LYS A 278 24.98 -7.88 11.82
N ARG A 279 24.85 -7.82 13.14
CA ARG A 279 24.74 -6.54 13.83
C ARG A 279 26.07 -5.80 13.73
N VAL A 280 26.04 -4.62 13.10
CA VAL A 280 27.20 -3.72 12.95
C VAL A 280 27.36 -2.85 14.19
N GLU A 281 26.27 -2.20 14.60
CA GLU A 281 26.24 -1.27 15.73
C GLU A 281 24.84 -1.17 16.32
N GLN A 282 24.77 -0.77 17.59
CA GLN A 282 23.52 -0.32 18.20
C GLN A 282 23.79 0.82 19.19
N ASN A 283 22.86 1.74 19.28
CA ASN A 283 22.85 2.81 20.27
C ASN A 283 21.54 2.79 21.11
N SER A 284 21.19 3.91 21.78
CA SER A 284 19.94 4.02 22.54
C SER A 284 18.69 3.81 21.68
N ASP A 285 18.72 4.28 20.42
CA ASP A 285 17.54 4.46 19.59
C ASP A 285 17.45 3.49 18.42
N TYR A 286 18.60 3.04 17.88
CA TYR A 286 18.67 2.25 16.65
C TYR A 286 19.55 1.00 16.80
N ILE A 287 19.29 0.03 15.91
CA ILE A 287 20.13 -1.16 15.67
C ILE A 287 20.38 -1.22 14.17
N LEU A 288 21.65 -1.37 13.78
CA LEU A 288 22.08 -1.53 12.39
C LEU A 288 22.52 -2.97 12.14
N TYR A 289 21.90 -3.61 11.17
CA TYR A 289 22.32 -4.88 10.60
C TYR A 289 22.85 -4.69 9.18
N HIS A 290 23.81 -5.51 8.78
CA HIS A 290 24.40 -5.51 7.43
C HIS A 290 24.79 -6.91 7.00
N ILE A 291 24.67 -7.18 5.70
CA ILE A 291 25.15 -8.38 5.03
C ILE A 291 26.14 -8.00 3.93
N GLU A 292 27.28 -8.69 3.88
CA GLU A 292 28.28 -8.45 2.84
C GLU A 292 27.77 -8.91 1.47
N THR A 293 27.76 -7.99 0.52
CA THR A 293 27.27 -8.19 -0.86
C THR A 293 28.20 -7.58 -1.89
N PRO A 294 28.08 -7.95 -3.18
CA PRO A 294 28.65 -7.14 -4.27
C PRO A 294 28.09 -5.71 -4.27
N ASP A 295 28.79 -4.78 -4.91
CA ASP A 295 28.38 -3.37 -4.96
C ASP A 295 27.03 -3.17 -5.68
N SER A 296 26.73 -4.00 -6.66
CA SER A 296 25.42 -4.09 -7.29
C SER A 296 25.07 -5.55 -7.52
N TRP A 297 23.88 -5.95 -7.12
CA TRP A 297 23.48 -7.35 -7.10
C TRP A 297 21.97 -7.52 -7.30
N GLY A 298 21.61 -8.73 -7.65
CA GLY A 298 20.25 -9.22 -7.68
C GLY A 298 20.14 -10.57 -7.00
N VAL A 299 18.95 -11.16 -7.01
CA VAL A 299 18.70 -12.46 -6.39
C VAL A 299 18.08 -13.44 -7.39
N VAL A 300 18.58 -14.67 -7.37
CA VAL A 300 17.90 -15.82 -7.95
C VAL A 300 17.21 -16.54 -6.80
N SER A 301 15.90 -16.68 -6.88
CA SER A 301 15.09 -17.29 -5.82
C SER A 301 14.35 -18.50 -6.34
N SER A 302 14.24 -19.54 -5.49
CA SER A 302 13.40 -20.69 -5.71
C SER A 302 12.46 -20.85 -4.51
N TYR A 303 11.18 -20.66 -4.76
CA TYR A 303 10.14 -20.82 -3.76
C TYR A 303 9.55 -22.23 -3.79
N ARG A 304 9.18 -22.73 -2.64
CA ARG A 304 8.53 -24.01 -2.50
C ARG A 304 7.07 -23.97 -2.96
N ALA A 305 6.40 -22.88 -2.64
CA ALA A 305 4.99 -22.70 -2.87
C ALA A 305 4.67 -21.29 -3.38
N VAL A 306 3.46 -21.13 -3.91
CA VAL A 306 2.92 -19.84 -4.36
C VAL A 306 1.54 -19.61 -3.75
N ALA A 307 1.26 -18.35 -3.39
CA ALA A 307 -0.06 -17.92 -2.91
C ALA A 307 -0.69 -16.93 -3.89
N ILE A 308 -1.95 -17.17 -4.23
CA ILE A 308 -2.76 -16.39 -5.18
C ILE A 308 -3.96 -15.79 -4.46
N GLY A 309 -4.19 -14.50 -4.62
CA GLY A 309 -5.35 -13.77 -4.11
C GLY A 309 -5.02 -12.71 -3.09
N SER A 310 -6.03 -12.01 -2.61
CA SER A 310 -5.90 -10.88 -1.68
C SER A 310 -5.32 -11.27 -0.30
N GLY A 311 -5.44 -12.53 0.10
CA GLY A 311 -4.87 -13.08 1.32
C GLY A 311 -3.44 -13.64 1.16
N ALA A 312 -2.85 -13.61 -0.05
CA ALA A 312 -1.54 -14.18 -0.35
C ALA A 312 -0.41 -13.62 0.55
N ALA A 313 -0.42 -12.31 0.80
CA ALA A 313 0.58 -11.67 1.64
C ALA A 313 0.57 -12.21 3.09
N ALA A 314 -0.59 -12.47 3.67
CA ALA A 314 -0.70 -13.03 5.02
C ALA A 314 -0.11 -14.44 5.09
N ILE A 315 -0.37 -15.27 4.06
CA ILE A 315 0.22 -16.61 3.95
C ILE A 315 1.74 -16.54 3.83
N SER A 316 2.25 -15.65 2.98
CA SER A 316 3.68 -15.46 2.77
C SER A 316 4.39 -14.92 4.04
N MET A 317 3.74 -14.07 4.84
CA MET A 317 4.31 -13.61 6.12
C MET A 317 4.38 -14.75 7.14
N GLN A 318 3.39 -15.64 7.15
CA GLN A 318 3.38 -16.82 8.01
C GLN A 318 4.37 -17.90 7.55
N PHE A 319 4.49 -18.09 6.24
CA PHE A 319 5.35 -19.08 5.60
C PHE A 319 6.28 -18.40 4.58
N PRO A 320 7.48 -17.95 4.97
CA PRO A 320 8.38 -17.20 4.07
C PRO A 320 8.75 -17.94 2.79
N ALA A 321 8.73 -19.29 2.79
CA ALA A 321 8.95 -20.13 1.61
C ALA A 321 7.83 -20.03 0.54
N VAL A 322 6.78 -19.24 0.79
CA VAL A 322 5.67 -19.02 -0.13
C VAL A 322 5.84 -17.70 -0.87
N GLU A 323 5.88 -17.77 -2.21
CA GLU A 323 5.88 -16.61 -3.10
C GLU A 323 4.48 -15.98 -3.19
N THR A 324 4.43 -14.67 -3.34
CA THR A 324 3.21 -13.96 -3.73
C THR A 324 3.28 -13.56 -5.20
N VAL A 325 2.13 -13.50 -5.87
CA VAL A 325 2.04 -13.12 -7.29
C VAL A 325 1.11 -11.93 -7.49
N ASP A 326 1.20 -11.28 -8.64
CA ASP A 326 0.59 -9.97 -8.87
C ASP A 326 -0.93 -10.05 -9.14
N SER A 327 -1.41 -11.11 -9.82
CA SER A 327 -2.84 -11.27 -10.11
C SER A 327 -3.53 -12.17 -9.10
N ALA A 328 -4.72 -11.75 -8.66
CA ALA A 328 -5.63 -12.59 -7.88
C ALA A 328 -6.52 -13.47 -8.76
N ASN A 329 -6.57 -13.24 -10.07
CA ASN A 329 -7.41 -13.97 -11.00
C ASN A 329 -6.73 -15.28 -11.43
N LEU A 330 -7.32 -16.41 -11.05
CA LEU A 330 -6.76 -17.73 -11.33
C LEU A 330 -6.68 -18.04 -12.84
N ASN A 331 -7.53 -17.42 -13.66
CA ASN A 331 -7.50 -17.59 -15.11
C ASN A 331 -6.33 -16.87 -15.81
N ASP A 332 -5.59 -16.01 -15.09
CA ASP A 332 -4.39 -15.36 -15.62
C ASP A 332 -3.16 -16.29 -15.59
N TYR A 333 -3.26 -17.46 -14.96
CA TYR A 333 -2.17 -18.42 -14.81
C TYR A 333 -2.37 -19.65 -15.67
N THR A 334 -1.26 -20.13 -16.21
CA THR A 334 -1.20 -21.41 -16.94
C THR A 334 -0.81 -22.55 -16.01
N TYR A 335 -1.11 -23.78 -16.43
CA TYR A 335 -0.67 -24.98 -15.72
C TYR A 335 0.87 -25.04 -15.58
N GLU A 336 1.58 -24.67 -16.63
CA GLU A 336 3.05 -24.70 -16.69
C GLU A 336 3.69 -23.76 -15.69
N GLU A 337 3.10 -22.60 -15.46
CA GLU A 337 3.58 -21.61 -14.47
C GLU A 337 3.42 -22.12 -13.04
N LEU A 338 2.31 -22.80 -12.74
CA LEU A 338 2.00 -23.24 -11.37
C LEU A 338 2.53 -24.64 -11.05
N ALA A 339 2.71 -25.50 -12.05
CA ALA A 339 3.18 -26.87 -11.85
C ALA A 339 4.62 -26.99 -11.35
N GLY A 340 5.40 -25.90 -11.40
CA GLY A 340 6.75 -25.83 -10.85
C GLY A 340 6.80 -25.78 -9.32
N TYR A 341 5.70 -25.41 -8.66
CA TYR A 341 5.59 -25.36 -7.20
C TYR A 341 5.13 -26.69 -6.63
N LYS A 342 5.49 -26.97 -5.40
CA LYS A 342 4.97 -28.15 -4.67
C LYS A 342 3.57 -27.91 -4.12
N GLU A 343 3.27 -26.65 -3.78
CA GLU A 343 2.00 -26.23 -3.22
C GLU A 343 1.52 -24.92 -3.81
N VAL A 344 0.20 -24.80 -3.98
CA VAL A 344 -0.51 -23.59 -4.42
C VAL A 344 -1.56 -23.23 -3.37
N PHE A 345 -1.48 -22.03 -2.82
CA PHE A 345 -2.46 -21.48 -1.89
C PHE A 345 -3.42 -20.55 -2.62
N LEU A 346 -4.70 -20.74 -2.44
CA LEU A 346 -5.77 -19.90 -2.97
C LEU A 346 -6.51 -19.24 -1.82
N ASN A 347 -6.27 -17.93 -1.61
CA ASN A 347 -6.90 -17.17 -0.53
C ASN A 347 -7.35 -15.79 -1.02
N GLY A 348 -8.65 -15.58 -1.13
CA GLY A 348 -9.21 -14.37 -1.71
C GLY A 348 -8.92 -14.24 -3.21
N PHE A 349 -8.83 -15.35 -3.90
CA PHE A 349 -8.66 -15.42 -5.34
C PHE A 349 -9.93 -15.06 -6.09
N THR A 350 -9.80 -14.72 -7.35
CA THR A 350 -10.90 -14.47 -8.28
C THR A 350 -10.78 -15.35 -9.51
N TYR A 351 -11.83 -15.40 -10.31
CA TYR A 351 -11.84 -16.02 -11.62
C TYR A 351 -12.84 -15.31 -12.54
N ASP A 352 -12.54 -15.28 -13.82
CA ASP A 352 -13.47 -14.84 -14.87
C ASP A 352 -14.33 -16.00 -15.34
N ASP A 353 -13.72 -17.17 -15.49
CA ASP A 353 -14.35 -18.44 -15.85
C ASP A 353 -14.08 -19.51 -14.78
N LYS A 354 -15.15 -19.89 -14.09
CA LYS A 354 -15.11 -20.86 -12.99
C LYS A 354 -14.67 -22.26 -13.47
N GLU A 355 -15.19 -22.72 -14.61
CA GLU A 355 -14.92 -24.07 -15.11
C GLU A 355 -13.43 -24.23 -15.47
N THR A 356 -12.86 -23.23 -16.13
CA THR A 356 -11.43 -23.18 -16.44
C THR A 356 -10.57 -23.09 -15.15
N ALA A 357 -10.99 -22.35 -14.15
CA ALA A 357 -10.29 -22.25 -12.87
C ALA A 357 -10.33 -23.59 -12.10
N GLU A 358 -11.48 -24.25 -12.05
CA GLU A 358 -11.63 -25.58 -11.43
C GLU A 358 -10.80 -26.64 -12.18
N ASP A 359 -10.78 -26.63 -13.54
CA ASP A 359 -9.96 -27.54 -14.32
C ASP A 359 -8.46 -27.35 -14.07
N LEU A 360 -7.99 -26.12 -13.96
CA LEU A 360 -6.61 -25.82 -13.62
C LEU A 360 -6.22 -26.43 -12.26
N VAL A 361 -7.04 -26.24 -11.22
CA VAL A 361 -6.83 -26.84 -9.89
C VAL A 361 -6.80 -28.37 -9.95
N LEU A 362 -7.73 -28.98 -10.70
CA LEU A 362 -7.78 -30.43 -10.88
C LEU A 362 -6.57 -30.98 -11.63
N ARG A 363 -6.07 -30.27 -12.62
CA ARG A 363 -4.86 -30.66 -13.37
C ARG A 363 -3.62 -30.58 -12.48
N LEU A 364 -3.45 -29.50 -11.72
CA LEU A 364 -2.35 -29.32 -10.76
C LEU A 364 -2.35 -30.46 -9.72
N SER A 365 -3.51 -30.75 -9.12
CA SER A 365 -3.61 -31.78 -8.10
C SER A 365 -3.33 -33.19 -8.61
N ARG A 366 -3.76 -33.51 -9.84
CA ARG A 366 -3.44 -34.81 -10.52
C ARG A 366 -1.95 -34.94 -10.82
N ALA A 367 -1.25 -33.83 -11.05
CA ALA A 367 0.20 -33.80 -11.23
C ALA A 367 0.98 -33.89 -9.90
N GLY A 368 0.30 -33.94 -8.76
CA GLY A 368 0.91 -34.04 -7.44
C GLY A 368 1.19 -32.71 -6.74
N VAL A 369 0.76 -31.60 -7.33
CA VAL A 369 0.80 -30.29 -6.66
C VAL A 369 -0.31 -30.24 -5.61
N LYS A 370 0.03 -29.91 -4.37
CA LYS A 370 -0.96 -29.70 -3.32
C LYS A 370 -1.63 -28.35 -3.49
N VAL A 371 -2.96 -28.30 -3.56
CA VAL A 371 -3.72 -27.05 -3.64
C VAL A 371 -4.49 -26.84 -2.35
N ILE A 372 -4.26 -25.72 -1.68
CA ILE A 372 -4.91 -25.38 -0.40
C ILE A 372 -5.80 -24.17 -0.64
N ILE A 373 -7.11 -24.36 -0.44
CA ILE A 373 -8.15 -23.39 -0.75
C ILE A 373 -8.78 -22.87 0.55
N TYR A 374 -8.64 -21.56 0.77
CA TYR A 374 -9.32 -20.85 1.86
C TYR A 374 -10.70 -20.39 1.39
N ALA A 375 -11.72 -21.00 1.95
CA ALA A 375 -13.09 -20.90 1.45
C ALA A 375 -13.75 -19.53 1.65
N ASP A 376 -13.34 -18.77 2.67
CA ASP A 376 -13.85 -17.40 2.90
C ASP A 376 -13.62 -16.46 1.70
N GLY A 377 -12.57 -16.69 0.94
CA GLY A 377 -12.21 -15.87 -0.21
C GLY A 377 -12.79 -16.32 -1.55
N ILE A 378 -13.60 -17.38 -1.57
CA ILE A 378 -14.19 -17.89 -2.82
C ILE A 378 -15.20 -16.89 -3.38
N PRO A 379 -15.13 -16.52 -4.69
CA PRO A 379 -16.07 -15.61 -5.30
C PRO A 379 -17.52 -16.10 -5.22
N GLN A 380 -18.44 -15.19 -4.94
CA GLN A 380 -19.88 -15.48 -4.98
C GLN A 380 -20.39 -15.57 -6.42
N ASP A 381 -21.20 -16.57 -6.71
CA ASP A 381 -21.96 -16.62 -7.96
C ASP A 381 -22.93 -15.43 -8.05
N LYS A 382 -22.88 -14.69 -9.15
CA LYS A 382 -23.68 -13.46 -9.35
C LYS A 382 -25.20 -13.71 -9.39
N ARG A 383 -25.64 -14.93 -9.70
CA ARG A 383 -27.07 -15.27 -9.85
C ARG A 383 -27.66 -15.91 -8.61
N THR A 384 -26.92 -16.83 -7.99
CA THR A 384 -27.38 -17.61 -6.83
C THR A 384 -26.95 -17.01 -5.51
N HIS A 385 -25.94 -16.08 -5.52
CA HIS A 385 -25.29 -15.54 -4.34
C HIS A 385 -24.66 -16.63 -3.45
N SER A 386 -24.48 -17.84 -3.97
CA SER A 386 -23.80 -18.93 -3.28
C SER A 386 -22.30 -18.87 -3.55
N GLN A 387 -21.52 -19.25 -2.55
CA GLN A 387 -20.10 -19.52 -2.69
C GLN A 387 -19.93 -21.02 -2.86
N ASN A 388 -19.47 -21.43 -4.04
CA ASN A 388 -19.29 -22.83 -4.38
C ASN A 388 -18.08 -22.99 -5.29
N PHE A 389 -17.19 -23.94 -4.97
CA PHE A 389 -16.03 -24.26 -5.78
C PHE A 389 -15.72 -25.75 -5.67
N LEU A 390 -15.43 -26.42 -6.79
CA LEU A 390 -15.19 -27.86 -6.89
C LEU A 390 -16.35 -28.75 -6.34
N GLY A 391 -17.54 -28.20 -6.24
CA GLY A 391 -18.72 -28.90 -5.70
C GLY A 391 -18.92 -28.77 -4.18
N VAL A 392 -17.99 -28.07 -3.48
CA VAL A 392 -18.16 -27.73 -2.07
C VAL A 392 -18.90 -26.41 -1.94
N THR A 393 -19.91 -26.36 -1.10
CA THR A 393 -20.67 -25.14 -0.77
C THR A 393 -20.13 -24.52 0.50
N CYS A 394 -19.90 -23.21 0.49
CA CYS A 394 -19.47 -22.44 1.64
C CYS A 394 -20.66 -21.72 2.25
N SER A 395 -21.03 -22.07 3.46
CA SER A 395 -22.19 -21.50 4.16
C SER A 395 -21.73 -20.54 5.27
N SER A 396 -22.31 -19.34 5.27
CA SER A 396 -21.95 -18.30 6.23
C SER A 396 -22.32 -18.64 7.67
N ILE A 397 -21.44 -18.35 8.60
CA ILE A 397 -21.64 -18.49 10.05
C ILE A 397 -21.03 -17.28 10.77
N THR A 398 -21.61 -16.93 11.92
CA THR A 398 -21.10 -15.84 12.77
C THR A 398 -20.81 -16.37 14.16
N PHE A 399 -19.59 -16.16 14.61
CA PHE A 399 -19.18 -16.46 15.98
C PHE A 399 -19.13 -15.19 16.84
N HIS A 400 -19.26 -15.36 18.15
CA HIS A 400 -19.22 -14.27 19.14
C HIS A 400 -18.10 -14.55 20.14
N ASN A 401 -17.20 -13.55 20.33
CA ASN A 401 -16.08 -13.54 21.25
C ASN A 401 -14.96 -14.58 21.02
N GLY A 402 -15.19 -15.66 20.34
CA GLY A 402 -14.21 -16.72 20.07
C GLY A 402 -14.78 -17.80 19.15
N TYR A 403 -13.91 -18.63 18.62
CA TYR A 403 -14.30 -19.87 17.95
C TYR A 403 -14.67 -20.94 18.97
N PRO A 404 -15.55 -21.90 18.64
CA PRO A 404 -15.71 -23.12 19.42
C PRO A 404 -14.47 -24.01 19.35
N ASP A 405 -14.39 -25.00 20.22
CA ASP A 405 -13.41 -26.07 20.13
C ASP A 405 -13.53 -26.77 18.75
N MET A 406 -12.40 -27.09 18.15
CA MET A 406 -12.34 -27.70 16.82
C MET A 406 -11.71 -29.09 16.91
N ASP A 407 -12.47 -30.11 16.53
CA ASP A 407 -11.95 -31.48 16.42
C ASP A 407 -11.30 -31.66 15.06
N THR A 408 -10.01 -31.98 15.05
CA THR A 408 -9.26 -32.20 13.81
C THR A 408 -8.50 -33.52 13.83
N ARG A 409 -8.01 -33.93 12.66
CA ARG A 409 -7.19 -35.15 12.56
C ARG A 409 -5.88 -35.11 13.36
N ILE A 410 -5.42 -33.91 13.77
CA ILE A 410 -4.21 -33.72 14.61
C ILE A 410 -4.54 -33.55 16.10
N GLY A 411 -5.83 -33.64 16.48
CA GLY A 411 -6.34 -33.45 17.83
C GLY A 411 -7.35 -32.32 17.93
N THR A 412 -7.87 -32.13 19.13
CA THR A 412 -8.77 -30.99 19.41
C THR A 412 -7.96 -29.73 19.60
N ILE A 413 -8.38 -28.66 18.94
CA ILE A 413 -7.80 -27.33 18.99
C ILE A 413 -8.70 -26.44 19.84
N TYR A 414 -8.10 -25.67 20.70
CA TYR A 414 -8.75 -24.72 21.60
C TYR A 414 -8.29 -23.29 21.22
N PRO A 415 -8.98 -22.63 20.27
CA PRO A 415 -8.56 -21.32 19.81
C PRO A 415 -8.68 -20.26 20.90
N ASP A 416 -7.80 -19.29 20.87
CA ASP A 416 -7.87 -18.11 21.71
C ASP A 416 -9.14 -17.29 21.43
N MET A 417 -9.48 -16.38 22.37
CA MET A 417 -10.57 -15.43 22.18
C MET A 417 -10.24 -14.47 21.04
N PHE A 418 -11.28 -13.94 20.39
CA PHE A 418 -11.08 -12.93 19.36
C PHE A 418 -10.33 -11.72 19.92
N PRO A 419 -9.47 -11.07 19.12
CA PRO A 419 -8.68 -9.94 19.57
C PRO A 419 -9.58 -8.77 19.99
N GLN A 420 -9.04 -7.90 20.84
CA GLN A 420 -9.77 -6.75 21.37
C GLN A 420 -10.35 -5.90 20.21
N GLY A 421 -11.64 -5.59 20.30
CA GLY A 421 -12.37 -4.86 19.26
C GLY A 421 -13.14 -5.74 18.28
N HIS A 422 -12.91 -7.06 18.26
CA HIS A 422 -13.62 -8.03 17.44
C HIS A 422 -14.60 -8.84 18.30
N THR A 423 -15.82 -8.36 18.50
CA THR A 423 -16.86 -9.08 19.27
C THR A 423 -17.65 -10.07 18.41
N THR A 424 -17.59 -9.94 17.11
CA THR A 424 -18.25 -10.82 16.13
C THR A 424 -17.29 -11.16 15.01
N TRP A 425 -17.38 -12.39 14.49
CA TRP A 425 -16.55 -12.91 13.42
C TRP A 425 -17.40 -13.62 12.40
N ASN A 426 -17.50 -13.05 11.21
CA ASN A 426 -18.24 -13.63 10.10
C ASN A 426 -17.28 -14.48 9.25
N THR A 427 -17.65 -15.71 9.00
CA THR A 427 -16.84 -16.67 8.25
C THR A 427 -17.74 -17.72 7.57
N VAL A 428 -17.15 -18.82 7.09
CA VAL A 428 -17.89 -19.89 6.43
C VAL A 428 -17.51 -21.27 7.00
N TYR A 429 -18.48 -22.20 7.00
CA TYR A 429 -18.25 -23.61 7.12
C TYR A 429 -18.51 -24.30 5.77
N LEU A 430 -18.13 -25.57 5.64
CA LEU A 430 -18.10 -26.31 4.38
C LEU A 430 -19.17 -27.41 4.35
N ASP A 431 -19.78 -27.60 3.18
CA ASP A 431 -20.69 -28.71 2.91
C ASP A 431 -20.33 -29.35 1.56
N GLY A 432 -20.15 -30.68 1.56
CA GLY A 432 -19.78 -31.43 0.38
C GLY A 432 -18.29 -31.78 0.25
N LEU A 433 -17.55 -31.83 1.36
CA LEU A 433 -16.20 -32.41 1.39
C LEU A 433 -16.26 -33.93 1.13
N ASP A 434 -15.30 -34.46 0.37
CA ASP A 434 -15.20 -35.91 0.14
C ASP A 434 -14.62 -36.64 1.38
N THR A 435 -13.67 -36.00 2.07
CA THR A 435 -13.13 -36.51 3.35
C THR A 435 -13.04 -35.34 4.34
N VAL A 436 -13.70 -35.48 5.46
CA VAL A 436 -13.71 -34.51 6.55
C VAL A 436 -12.54 -34.76 7.49
N TRP A 437 -11.71 -33.75 7.75
CA TRP A 437 -10.57 -33.81 8.65
C TRP A 437 -10.72 -32.89 9.86
N GLY A 438 -11.69 -31.99 9.82
CA GLY A 438 -11.96 -31.08 10.91
C GLY A 438 -13.41 -30.64 10.98
N THR A 439 -13.98 -30.71 12.21
CA THR A 439 -15.34 -30.32 12.54
C THR A 439 -15.38 -29.46 13.79
N PHE A 440 -16.47 -28.73 13.96
CA PHE A 440 -16.79 -28.04 15.21
C PHE A 440 -18.28 -28.16 15.51
N TYR A 441 -18.63 -28.00 16.78
CA TYR A 441 -20.03 -28.10 17.22
C TYR A 441 -20.62 -26.73 17.44
N ASP A 442 -21.72 -26.40 16.74
CA ASP A 442 -22.47 -25.17 16.90
C ASP A 442 -23.97 -25.41 16.80
N ASN A 443 -24.76 -24.81 17.69
CA ASN A 443 -26.21 -24.81 17.71
C ASN A 443 -26.86 -26.22 17.52
N GLY A 444 -26.26 -27.28 18.09
CA GLY A 444 -26.78 -28.62 18.00
C GLY A 444 -26.36 -29.41 16.76
N LEU A 445 -25.51 -28.82 15.90
CA LEU A 445 -25.01 -29.43 14.67
C LEU A 445 -23.51 -29.61 14.73
N ASN A 446 -23.01 -30.68 14.15
CA ASN A 446 -21.59 -30.84 13.86
C ASN A 446 -21.34 -30.36 12.45
N LEU A 447 -20.50 -29.32 12.29
CA LEU A 447 -20.26 -28.61 11.04
C LEU A 447 -18.82 -28.84 10.58
N ASP A 448 -18.65 -29.06 9.27
CA ASP A 448 -17.37 -29.33 8.67
C ASP A 448 -16.65 -27.99 8.32
N PHE A 449 -15.35 -27.89 8.60
CA PHE A 449 -14.58 -26.73 8.22
C PHE A 449 -13.26 -27.05 7.51
N TYR A 450 -12.81 -28.29 7.52
CA TYR A 450 -11.51 -28.69 7.01
C TYR A 450 -11.54 -30.11 6.46
N GLY A 451 -10.99 -30.31 5.25
CA GLY A 451 -10.94 -31.63 4.63
C GLY A 451 -10.43 -31.60 3.19
N THR A 452 -10.66 -32.69 2.46
CA THR A 452 -10.28 -32.82 1.04
C THR A 452 -11.48 -32.89 0.12
N VAL A 453 -11.25 -32.48 -1.13
CA VAL A 453 -12.24 -32.51 -2.21
C VAL A 453 -11.60 -33.03 -3.50
N LYS A 454 -12.29 -33.89 -4.25
CA LYS A 454 -11.87 -34.54 -5.51
C LYS A 454 -10.69 -35.49 -5.39
N ASN A 455 -9.66 -35.16 -4.61
CA ASN A 455 -8.53 -36.04 -4.27
C ASN A 455 -7.77 -35.47 -3.07
N ASP A 456 -6.80 -36.22 -2.53
CA ASP A 456 -6.05 -35.88 -1.32
C ASP A 456 -5.11 -34.69 -1.47
N ASN A 457 -4.84 -34.23 -2.70
CA ASN A 457 -4.00 -33.07 -2.98
C ASN A 457 -4.80 -31.77 -3.00
N ILE A 458 -6.12 -31.77 -2.94
CA ILE A 458 -6.94 -30.57 -2.83
C ILE A 458 -7.52 -30.49 -1.42
N ILE A 459 -6.99 -29.58 -0.64
CA ILE A 459 -7.42 -29.29 0.73
C ILE A 459 -8.28 -28.03 0.72
N MET A 460 -9.41 -28.07 1.40
CA MET A 460 -10.27 -26.90 1.58
C MET A 460 -10.48 -26.63 3.06
N THR A 461 -10.41 -25.35 3.44
CA THR A 461 -10.61 -24.91 4.82
C THR A 461 -11.49 -23.67 4.88
N GLY A 462 -12.44 -23.65 5.82
CA GLY A 462 -13.24 -22.51 6.22
C GLY A 462 -12.64 -21.77 7.42
N LEU A 463 -13.49 -21.02 8.12
CA LEU A 463 -13.23 -20.34 9.39
C LEU A 463 -12.19 -19.21 9.35
N ASN A 464 -11.75 -18.76 8.17
CA ASN A 464 -10.76 -17.68 7.99
C ASN A 464 -9.58 -17.74 8.97
N LEU A 465 -9.04 -18.94 9.17
CA LEU A 465 -8.04 -19.23 10.20
C LEU A 465 -6.73 -18.46 9.99
N THR A 466 -6.35 -18.18 8.73
CA THR A 466 -5.14 -17.42 8.42
C THR A 466 -5.24 -15.97 8.94
N TYR A 467 -6.41 -15.34 8.75
CA TYR A 467 -6.63 -13.99 9.24
C TYR A 467 -6.73 -13.97 10.78
N PHE A 468 -7.40 -14.96 11.37
CA PHE A 468 -7.44 -15.10 12.83
C PHE A 468 -6.02 -15.26 13.40
N TYR A 469 -5.21 -16.16 12.85
CA TYR A 469 -3.82 -16.35 13.25
C TYR A 469 -3.00 -15.06 13.14
N SER A 470 -3.17 -14.30 12.06
CA SER A 470 -2.44 -13.05 11.85
C SER A 470 -2.73 -11.96 12.90
N LEU A 471 -3.83 -12.09 13.65
CA LEU A 471 -4.23 -11.16 14.70
C LEU A 471 -3.98 -11.67 16.12
N THR A 472 -3.92 -12.99 16.33
CA THR A 472 -3.84 -13.60 17.66
C THR A 472 -2.51 -14.28 17.94
N ASP A 473 -1.79 -14.68 16.88
CA ASP A 473 -0.61 -15.54 16.96
C ASP A 473 -0.88 -16.86 17.73
N ASP A 474 -2.11 -17.37 17.62
CA ASP A 474 -2.56 -18.59 18.30
C ASP A 474 -1.74 -19.81 17.87
N VAL A 475 -0.98 -20.38 18.81
CA VAL A 475 -0.05 -21.47 18.55
C VAL A 475 -0.77 -22.72 18.00
N SER A 476 -1.96 -23.02 18.49
CA SER A 476 -2.72 -24.20 18.08
C SER A 476 -3.26 -24.09 16.65
N VAL A 477 -3.74 -22.91 16.29
CA VAL A 477 -4.15 -22.59 14.91
C VAL A 477 -2.94 -22.54 13.99
N GLY A 478 -1.82 -21.95 14.40
CA GLY A 478 -0.56 -21.96 13.64
C GLY A 478 -0.07 -23.39 13.34
N GLN A 479 -0.15 -24.30 14.31
CA GLN A 479 0.17 -25.71 14.12
C GLN A 479 -0.77 -26.40 13.12
N LEU A 480 -2.07 -26.10 13.16
CA LEU A 480 -3.02 -26.61 12.17
C LEU A 480 -2.66 -26.14 10.76
N LEU A 481 -2.43 -24.84 10.58
CA LEU A 481 -2.06 -24.24 9.29
C LEU A 481 -0.75 -24.84 8.74
N SER A 482 0.26 -25.03 9.59
CA SER A 482 1.53 -25.70 9.22
C SER A 482 1.32 -27.16 8.85
N ASN A 483 0.45 -27.88 9.57
CA ASN A 483 0.09 -29.26 9.24
C ASN A 483 -0.67 -29.38 7.92
N MET A 484 -1.56 -28.43 7.63
CA MET A 484 -2.31 -28.39 6.36
C MET A 484 -1.37 -28.20 5.18
N SER A 485 -0.46 -27.24 5.28
CA SER A 485 0.50 -26.93 4.23
C SER A 485 1.65 -27.94 4.16
N GLY A 486 2.11 -28.45 5.29
CA GLY A 486 3.37 -29.17 5.39
C GLY A 486 4.59 -28.26 5.26
N ILE A 487 4.39 -26.94 5.40
CA ILE A 487 5.44 -25.92 5.41
C ILE A 487 5.63 -25.42 6.84
N SER A 488 6.88 -25.32 7.28
CA SER A 488 7.20 -24.65 8.55
C SER A 488 7.26 -23.13 8.39
N SER A 489 6.87 -22.39 9.42
CA SER A 489 7.06 -20.95 9.49
C SER A 489 8.55 -20.52 9.47
N GLU A 490 9.45 -21.46 9.75
CA GLU A 490 10.89 -21.24 9.68
C GLU A 490 11.50 -21.58 8.32
N GLU A 491 10.73 -22.18 7.41
CA GLU A 491 11.20 -22.55 6.08
C GLU A 491 11.33 -21.31 5.19
N LEU A 492 12.53 -21.14 4.62
CA LEU A 492 12.88 -20.01 3.76
C LEU A 492 12.95 -20.45 2.29
N PRO A 493 12.75 -19.53 1.34
CA PRO A 493 13.06 -19.82 -0.05
C PRO A 493 14.57 -19.98 -0.23
N ASP A 494 14.98 -20.78 -1.22
CA ASP A 494 16.39 -20.83 -1.61
C ASP A 494 16.75 -19.56 -2.39
N ARG A 495 17.62 -18.72 -1.83
CA ARG A 495 18.06 -17.46 -2.40
C ARG A 495 19.56 -17.43 -2.64
N LYS A 496 19.94 -17.04 -3.84
CA LYS A 496 21.32 -16.81 -4.22
C LYS A 496 21.52 -15.36 -4.65
N ILE A 497 22.36 -14.63 -3.92
CA ILE A 497 22.84 -13.30 -4.33
C ILE A 497 23.78 -13.48 -5.52
N VAL A 498 23.54 -12.71 -6.59
CA VAL A 498 24.35 -12.74 -7.81
C VAL A 498 24.75 -11.31 -8.19
N PRO A 499 26.01 -11.07 -8.60
CA PRO A 499 26.44 -9.74 -9.00
C PRO A 499 25.72 -9.32 -10.28
N LEU A 500 25.33 -8.06 -10.34
CA LEU A 500 24.81 -7.39 -11.52
C LEU A 500 25.69 -6.19 -11.86
N LYS A 501 25.68 -5.81 -13.14
CA LYS A 501 26.18 -4.50 -13.55
C LYS A 501 24.97 -3.66 -13.93
N VAL A 502 24.69 -2.61 -13.17
CA VAL A 502 23.56 -1.68 -13.40
C VAL A 502 24.13 -0.30 -13.71
N GLU A 503 23.76 0.25 -14.86
CA GLU A 503 24.18 1.57 -15.31
C GLU A 503 22.94 2.42 -15.60
N TYR A 504 22.82 3.55 -14.91
CA TYR A 504 21.72 4.50 -15.09
C TYR A 504 22.10 5.54 -16.15
N GLY A 505 21.32 5.60 -17.22
CA GLY A 505 21.44 6.58 -18.28
C GLY A 505 20.29 7.58 -18.29
N ASN A 506 20.25 8.41 -19.30
CA ASN A 506 19.16 9.36 -19.47
C ASN A 506 17.91 8.62 -20.02
N ASN A 507 16.91 8.41 -19.16
CA ASN A 507 15.68 7.66 -19.48
C ASN A 507 15.86 6.16 -19.76
N GLU A 508 17.00 5.60 -19.39
CA GLU A 508 17.28 4.19 -19.58
C GLU A 508 18.11 3.60 -18.43
N ILE A 509 17.95 2.30 -18.21
CA ILE A 509 18.74 1.51 -17.26
C ILE A 509 19.32 0.34 -18.07
N THR A 510 20.63 0.17 -18.04
CA THR A 510 21.32 -0.98 -18.63
C THR A 510 21.69 -1.96 -17.53
N ILE A 511 21.20 -3.18 -17.64
CA ILE A 511 21.41 -4.26 -16.68
C ILE A 511 22.13 -5.40 -17.36
N THR A 512 23.27 -5.84 -16.82
CA THR A 512 23.98 -7.01 -17.30
C THR A 512 24.03 -8.09 -16.22
N SER A 513 23.53 -9.28 -16.56
CA SER A 513 23.50 -10.46 -15.71
C SER A 513 24.24 -11.63 -16.35
N ASN A 514 24.90 -12.44 -15.51
CA ASN A 514 25.50 -13.71 -15.92
C ASN A 514 24.56 -14.91 -15.66
N ASN A 515 23.40 -14.67 -15.03
CA ASN A 515 22.43 -15.67 -14.64
C ASN A 515 21.07 -15.39 -15.29
N ASP A 516 20.28 -16.44 -15.47
CA ASP A 516 18.89 -16.33 -15.90
C ASP A 516 17.94 -16.12 -14.73
N ASN A 517 16.77 -15.55 -15.00
CA ASN A 517 15.67 -15.33 -14.05
C ASN A 517 16.11 -14.59 -12.77
N VAL A 518 16.87 -13.51 -12.95
CA VAL A 518 17.40 -12.72 -11.82
C VAL A 518 16.43 -11.61 -11.47
N ASN A 519 15.92 -11.60 -10.24
CA ASN A 519 15.31 -10.42 -9.65
C ASN A 519 16.37 -9.32 -9.52
N THR A 520 16.17 -8.22 -10.23
CA THR A 520 17.10 -7.08 -10.25
C THR A 520 17.01 -6.20 -9.00
N THR A 521 16.08 -6.50 -8.08
CA THR A 521 15.70 -5.68 -6.92
C THR A 521 15.11 -4.31 -7.28
N LEU A 522 14.87 -4.05 -8.57
CA LEU A 522 14.27 -2.83 -9.07
C LEU A 522 12.76 -3.04 -9.26
N ALA A 523 11.98 -2.01 -8.93
CA ALA A 523 10.54 -2.03 -9.17
C ALA A 523 10.24 -2.16 -10.67
N TYR A 524 9.29 -3.02 -11.01
CA TYR A 524 8.73 -3.10 -12.36
C TYR A 524 7.63 -2.06 -12.56
N HIS A 525 7.51 -1.57 -13.79
CA HIS A 525 6.41 -0.69 -14.18
C HIS A 525 6.00 -0.94 -15.63
N ASP A 526 4.70 -0.89 -15.93
CA ASP A 526 4.13 -1.12 -17.27
C ASP A 526 4.58 -0.11 -18.34
N ILE A 527 5.18 1.02 -17.91
CA ILE A 527 5.77 2.01 -18.83
C ILE A 527 7.15 1.62 -19.35
N PHE A 528 7.71 0.51 -18.87
CA PHE A 528 9.01 0.02 -19.33
C PHE A 528 8.90 -0.66 -20.69
N SER A 529 9.84 -0.35 -21.54
CA SER A 529 10.14 -1.10 -22.76
C SER A 529 11.57 -1.58 -22.69
N SER A 530 11.86 -2.77 -23.20
CA SER A 530 13.18 -3.38 -23.06
C SER A 530 13.73 -3.92 -24.36
N SER A 531 15.05 -4.05 -24.46
CA SER A 531 15.76 -4.63 -25.60
C SER A 531 15.68 -6.17 -25.64
N SER A 532 15.36 -6.80 -24.52
CA SER A 532 15.15 -8.24 -24.33
C SER A 532 13.96 -8.47 -23.41
N ASP A 533 13.44 -9.69 -23.37
CA ASP A 533 12.29 -10.01 -22.53
C ASP A 533 12.61 -9.78 -21.06
N ILE A 534 11.78 -8.95 -20.43
CA ILE A 534 11.74 -8.75 -18.98
C ILE A 534 10.44 -9.34 -18.46
N THR A 535 10.50 -9.96 -17.30
CA THR A 535 9.33 -10.44 -16.56
C THR A 535 9.23 -9.71 -15.23
N HIS A 536 8.10 -9.83 -14.57
CA HIS A 536 7.94 -9.28 -13.22
C HIS A 536 7.23 -10.28 -12.32
N ARG A 537 7.55 -10.24 -11.05
CA ARG A 537 6.88 -10.96 -9.98
C ARG A 537 6.94 -10.11 -8.74
N ASN A 538 5.86 -10.07 -7.99
CA ASN A 538 5.77 -9.31 -6.75
C ASN A 538 6.24 -7.86 -6.91
N ASN A 539 5.84 -7.21 -8.02
CA ASN A 539 6.20 -5.84 -8.41
C ASN A 539 7.70 -5.60 -8.70
N LEU A 540 8.52 -6.63 -8.75
CA LEU A 540 9.96 -6.54 -9.02
C LEU A 540 10.29 -7.02 -10.44
N MET A 541 11.28 -6.40 -11.05
CA MET A 541 11.71 -6.70 -12.43
C MET A 541 12.74 -7.83 -12.46
N TYR A 542 12.52 -8.79 -13.36
CA TYR A 542 13.41 -9.93 -13.61
C TYR A 542 14.04 -9.84 -15.00
N VAL A 543 15.30 -10.22 -15.07
CA VAL A 543 16.08 -10.27 -16.33
C VAL A 543 16.73 -11.64 -16.50
N ASN A 544 16.98 -11.99 -17.76
CA ASN A 544 17.75 -13.18 -18.14
C ASN A 544 19.23 -12.84 -18.39
N LYS A 545 20.05 -13.86 -18.53
CA LYS A 545 21.48 -13.74 -18.85
C LYS A 545 21.71 -12.88 -20.07
N GLY A 546 22.65 -11.95 -19.98
CA GLY A 546 22.99 -11.01 -21.03
C GLY A 546 22.86 -9.56 -20.60
N THR A 547 22.80 -8.67 -21.56
CA THR A 547 22.61 -7.24 -21.33
C THR A 547 21.22 -6.81 -21.77
N THR A 548 20.45 -6.28 -20.85
CA THR A 548 19.10 -5.77 -21.07
C THR A 548 19.09 -4.25 -20.89
N VAL A 549 18.60 -3.52 -21.89
CA VAL A 549 18.40 -2.08 -21.82
C VAL A 549 16.91 -1.82 -21.61
N VAL A 550 16.57 -1.26 -20.47
CA VAL A 550 15.20 -0.90 -20.09
C VAL A 550 15.02 0.61 -20.28
N LYS A 551 14.01 1.01 -21.03
CA LYS A 551 13.69 2.42 -21.29
C LYS A 551 12.31 2.76 -20.74
N MET A 552 12.20 3.97 -20.15
CA MET A 552 10.91 4.51 -19.75
C MET A 552 10.22 5.14 -20.96
N SER A 553 9.02 4.67 -21.26
CA SER A 553 8.19 5.18 -22.35
C SER A 553 6.81 5.54 -21.81
N TYR A 554 6.53 6.83 -21.67
CA TYR A 554 5.22 7.27 -21.20
C TYR A 554 4.15 7.06 -22.29
N PRO A 555 3.24 6.08 -22.13
CA PRO A 555 2.20 5.84 -23.11
C PRO A 555 1.29 7.06 -23.20
N TYR A 556 0.75 7.29 -24.39
CA TYR A 556 -0.14 8.44 -24.67
C TYR A 556 0.46 9.85 -24.53
N LEU A 557 1.76 10.03 -24.24
CA LEU A 557 2.40 11.34 -24.15
C LEU A 557 2.14 12.19 -25.41
N TRP A 558 2.25 11.59 -26.60
CA TRP A 558 1.94 12.23 -27.87
C TRP A 558 0.48 12.68 -27.97
N ARG A 559 -0.48 11.86 -27.54
CA ARG A 559 -1.90 12.23 -27.53
C ARG A 559 -2.17 13.36 -26.54
N GLY A 560 -1.52 13.33 -25.38
CA GLY A 560 -1.57 14.42 -24.41
C GLY A 560 -0.98 15.73 -24.96
N ALA A 561 0.13 15.66 -25.68
CA ALA A 561 0.74 16.81 -26.35
C ALA A 561 -0.19 17.44 -27.40
N LEU A 562 -0.90 16.61 -28.18
CA LEU A 562 -1.92 17.10 -29.11
C LEU A 562 -3.06 17.85 -28.40
N VAL A 563 -3.55 17.31 -27.28
CA VAL A 563 -4.62 17.96 -26.49
C VAL A 563 -4.12 19.29 -25.93
N SER A 564 -2.89 19.34 -25.41
CA SER A 564 -2.28 20.60 -24.90
C SER A 564 -2.11 21.63 -26.01
N THR A 565 -1.62 21.21 -27.17
CA THR A 565 -1.45 22.10 -28.32
C THR A 565 -2.79 22.67 -28.82
N ALA A 566 -3.81 21.82 -28.92
CA ALA A 566 -5.18 22.26 -29.25
C ALA A 566 -5.70 23.26 -28.22
N GLY A 567 -5.44 23.05 -26.91
CA GLY A 567 -5.79 23.97 -25.84
C GLY A 567 -5.13 25.34 -26.00
N VAL A 568 -3.84 25.39 -26.35
CA VAL A 568 -3.14 26.65 -26.64
C VAL A 568 -3.75 27.37 -27.82
N VAL A 569 -3.97 26.67 -28.95
CA VAL A 569 -4.56 27.27 -30.16
C VAL A 569 -5.95 27.85 -29.86
N LEU A 570 -6.81 27.08 -29.21
CA LEU A 570 -8.16 27.55 -28.87
C LEU A 570 -8.13 28.73 -27.90
N MET A 571 -7.21 28.74 -26.94
CA MET A 571 -7.04 29.89 -26.03
C MET A 571 -6.59 31.15 -26.78
N VAL A 572 -5.65 31.04 -27.72
CA VAL A 572 -5.19 32.16 -28.55
C VAL A 572 -6.34 32.68 -29.42
N VAL A 573 -7.07 31.81 -30.08
CA VAL A 573 -8.25 32.18 -30.89
C VAL A 573 -9.29 32.91 -30.02
N TRP A 574 -9.59 32.37 -28.85
CA TRP A 574 -10.53 33.01 -27.93
C TRP A 574 -10.07 34.41 -27.50
N LEU A 575 -8.79 34.59 -27.20
CA LEU A 575 -8.23 35.88 -26.84
C LEU A 575 -8.32 36.90 -27.99
N ILE A 576 -8.05 36.48 -29.24
CA ILE A 576 -8.17 37.31 -30.44
C ILE A 576 -9.63 37.75 -30.66
N VAL A 577 -10.59 36.79 -30.59
CA VAL A 577 -12.00 37.08 -30.73
C VAL A 577 -12.50 38.03 -29.63
N LYS A 578 -12.11 37.81 -28.40
CA LYS A 578 -12.46 38.66 -27.25
C LYS A 578 -11.93 40.09 -27.42
N ARG A 579 -10.68 40.21 -27.92
CA ARG A 579 -10.05 41.53 -28.17
C ARG A 579 -10.79 42.27 -29.30
N ARG A 580 -11.23 41.55 -30.32
CA ARG A 580 -11.99 42.10 -31.47
C ARG A 580 -13.39 42.58 -31.07
N ASN A 581 -14.04 41.91 -30.14
CA ASN A 581 -15.38 42.29 -29.65
C ASN A 581 -15.35 43.39 -28.58
N ASN A 582 -14.17 43.70 -28.02
CA ASN A 582 -14.00 44.80 -27.05
C ASN A 582 -13.47 46.12 -27.69
N ASN A 583 -13.06 46.08 -28.94
CA ASN A 583 -12.79 47.25 -29.79
C ASN A 583 -13.99 47.52 -30.72
#